data_96cc4dccbf87f356f07150f5c2760bec
#
_entry.id   96cc4dccbf87f356f07150f5c2760bec
#
_cell.length_a   1.000
_cell.length_b   1.000
_cell.length_c   1.000
_cell.angle_alpha   90.00
_cell.angle_beta   90.00
_cell.angle_gamma   90.00
#
_symmetry.space_group_name_H-M   'P 1'
#
loop_
_entity.id
_entity.type
_entity.pdbx_description
1 polymer ?
#
loop_
_entity_poly.entity_id
_entity_poly.type
_entity_poly.pdbx_seq_one_letter_code
_entity_poly.pdbx_strand_id
1 'polypeptide(L)'
;MRVALYIRIANDNTGDAISYQAQELRRWSNEHGHEVVEVFKDNAPGVLAECFELQRLLAQLDAHTFDGVVVRGLNRLARSYYDFPQLADKFQKAGVKIIVPYDTDDAF
;
A
#
# COMPACT_ATOMS: atom_id res chain seq x y z
N MET A 1 4.61 3.08 14.53
CA MET A 1 4.44 4.32 13.74
C MET A 1 3.02 4.38 13.18
N ARG A 2 2.62 5.54 12.73
CA ARG A 2 1.34 5.68 12.04
C ARG A 2 1.48 5.14 10.63
N VAL A 3 0.57 4.26 10.21
CA VAL A 3 0.66 3.63 8.90
C VAL A 3 -0.67 3.73 8.17
N ALA A 4 -0.59 3.76 6.85
CA ALA A 4 -1.71 3.53 5.97
C ALA A 4 -1.60 2.13 5.41
N LEU A 5 -2.74 1.53 5.09
CA LEU A 5 -2.76 0.25 4.39
C LEU A 5 -3.13 0.50 2.94
N TYR A 6 -2.50 -0.21 2.02
CA TYR A 6 -2.91 -0.19 0.63
C TYR A 6 -3.18 -1.60 0.15
N ILE A 7 -4.39 -1.83 -0.34
CA ILE A 7 -4.83 -3.12 -0.86
C ILE A 7 -5.28 -2.95 -2.31
N ARG A 8 -4.78 -3.81 -3.19
CA ARG A 8 -5.22 -3.84 -4.57
C ARG A 8 -5.45 -5.27 -5.01
N ILE A 9 -6.66 -5.54 -5.46
CA ILE A 9 -7.06 -6.84 -5.99
C ILE A 9 -7.87 -6.59 -7.25
N ALA A 10 -7.61 -7.35 -8.30
CA ALA A 10 -8.35 -7.23 -9.54
C ALA A 10 -9.53 -8.21 -9.54
N ASN A 11 -10.67 -7.76 -10.08
CA ASN A 11 -11.85 -8.61 -10.29
C ASN A 11 -12.42 -9.21 -9.01
N ASP A 12 -12.39 -8.45 -7.94
CA ASP A 12 -13.02 -8.86 -6.69
C ASP A 12 -14.48 -8.44 -6.72
N ASN A 13 -15.35 -9.35 -7.18
CA ASN A 13 -16.76 -9.04 -7.46
C ASN A 13 -17.58 -8.76 -6.21
N THR A 14 -17.20 -9.32 -5.07
CA THR A 14 -17.96 -9.19 -3.82
C THR A 14 -17.32 -8.22 -2.85
N GLY A 15 -16.04 -7.90 -3.04
CA GLY A 15 -15.27 -7.14 -2.07
C GLY A 15 -14.72 -7.97 -0.94
N ASP A 16 -14.98 -9.27 -0.91
CA ASP A 16 -14.56 -10.13 0.20
C ASP A 16 -13.05 -10.28 0.29
N ALA A 17 -12.38 -10.45 -0.85
CA ALA A 17 -10.93 -10.61 -0.88
C ALA A 17 -10.22 -9.34 -0.41
N ILE A 18 -10.72 -8.19 -0.82
CA ILE A 18 -10.18 -6.90 -0.37
C ILE A 18 -10.37 -6.74 1.13
N SER A 19 -11.57 -7.07 1.63
CA SER A 19 -11.87 -6.96 3.06
C SER A 19 -11.01 -7.90 3.89
N TYR A 20 -10.83 -9.12 3.43
CA TYR A 20 -9.98 -10.09 4.10
C TYR A 20 -8.54 -9.61 4.19
N GLN A 21 -8.01 -9.11 3.09
CA GLN A 21 -6.64 -8.64 3.07
C GLN A 21 -6.45 -7.40 3.94
N ALA A 22 -7.44 -6.51 3.96
CA ALA A 22 -7.39 -5.34 4.83
C ALA A 22 -7.33 -5.76 6.30
N GLN A 23 -8.13 -6.76 6.69
CA GLN A 23 -8.13 -7.26 8.07
C GLN A 23 -6.79 -7.90 8.42
N GLU A 24 -6.22 -8.67 7.50
CA GLU A 24 -4.91 -9.28 7.69
C GLU A 24 -3.83 -8.24 7.95
N LEU A 25 -3.78 -7.23 7.10
CA LEU A 25 -2.75 -6.20 7.23
C LEU A 25 -2.97 -5.34 8.47
N ARG A 26 -4.23 -5.10 8.84
CA ARG A 26 -4.53 -4.36 10.06
C ARG A 26 -4.08 -5.14 11.30
N ARG A 27 -4.35 -6.43 11.34
CA ARG A 27 -3.93 -7.27 12.45
C ARG A 27 -2.41 -7.30 12.57
N TRP A 28 -1.73 -7.51 11.44
CA TRP A 28 -0.26 -7.50 11.44
C TRP A 28 0.28 -6.17 11.96
N SER A 29 -0.29 -5.06 11.50
CA SER A 29 0.16 -3.74 11.90
C SER A 29 -0.02 -3.52 13.40
N ASN A 30 -1.17 -3.90 13.93
CA ASN A 30 -1.44 -3.76 15.37
C ASN A 30 -0.49 -4.62 16.19
N GLU A 31 -0.20 -5.84 15.74
CA GLU A 31 0.71 -6.75 16.44
C GLU A 31 2.15 -6.23 16.46
N HIS A 32 2.51 -5.41 15.50
CA HIS A 32 3.85 -4.85 15.40
C HIS A 32 3.94 -3.41 15.91
N GLY A 33 2.93 -2.97 16.65
CA GLY A 33 2.97 -1.68 17.30
C GLY A 33 2.69 -0.49 16.40
N HIS A 34 2.09 -0.71 15.24
CA HIS A 34 1.73 0.36 14.33
C HIS A 34 0.27 0.78 14.54
N GLU A 35 0.00 2.05 14.31
CA GLU A 35 -1.35 2.57 14.34
C GLU A 35 -1.84 2.76 12.92
N VAL A 36 -2.93 2.09 12.54
CA VAL A 36 -3.52 2.22 11.20
C VAL A 36 -4.41 3.45 11.19
N VAL A 37 -4.00 4.47 10.44
CA VAL A 37 -4.71 5.73 10.40
C VAL A 37 -5.56 5.89 9.15
N GLU A 38 -5.28 5.11 8.10
CA GLU A 38 -6.05 5.18 6.87
C GLU A 38 -5.91 3.89 6.09
N VAL A 39 -6.93 3.57 5.28
CA VAL A 39 -6.94 2.38 4.43
C VAL A 39 -7.35 2.80 3.03
N PHE A 40 -6.53 2.43 2.06
CA PHE A 40 -6.76 2.69 0.64
C PHE A 40 -6.99 1.37 -0.06
N LYS A 41 -8.09 1.24 -0.80
CA LYS A 41 -8.49 -0.02 -1.44
C LYS A 41 -8.81 0.22 -2.91
N ASP A 42 -8.14 -0.52 -3.78
CA ASP A 42 -8.43 -0.49 -5.22
C ASP A 42 -8.84 -1.88 -5.70
N ASN A 43 -9.94 -1.94 -6.43
CA ASN A 43 -10.34 -3.13 -7.16
C ASN A 43 -10.04 -2.87 -8.63
N ALA A 44 -8.77 -3.05 -8.99
CA ALA A 44 -8.27 -2.62 -10.29
C ALA A 44 -7.08 -3.48 -10.73
N PRO A 45 -6.83 -3.57 -12.03
CA PRO A 45 -5.77 -4.46 -12.54
C PRO A 45 -4.35 -3.94 -12.37
N GLY A 46 -4.17 -2.77 -11.78
CA GLY A 46 -2.83 -2.26 -11.51
C GLY A 46 -2.32 -1.21 -12.47
N VAL A 47 -3.13 -0.82 -13.43
CA VAL A 47 -2.82 0.34 -14.27
C VAL A 47 -3.06 1.58 -13.43
N LEU A 48 -2.06 2.42 -13.30
CA LEU A 48 -2.14 3.58 -12.40
C LEU A 48 -3.36 4.44 -12.66
N ALA A 49 -3.73 4.63 -13.93
CA ALA A 49 -4.88 5.46 -14.29
C ALA A 49 -6.20 4.93 -13.70
N GLU A 50 -6.26 3.63 -13.36
CA GLU A 50 -7.45 3.02 -12.79
C GLU A 50 -7.33 2.77 -11.28
N CYS A 51 -6.19 3.06 -10.69
CA CYS A 51 -5.95 2.88 -9.26
C CYS A 51 -6.17 4.20 -8.55
N PHE A 52 -7.43 4.59 -8.42
CA PHE A 52 -7.79 5.92 -7.88
C PHE A 52 -7.35 6.09 -6.43
N GLU A 53 -7.43 5.03 -5.64
CA GLU A 53 -7.01 5.11 -4.24
C GLU A 53 -5.50 5.20 -4.10
N LEU A 54 -4.75 4.55 -4.99
CA LEU A 54 -3.30 4.71 -5.01
C LEU A 54 -2.93 6.14 -5.36
N GLN A 55 -3.63 6.74 -6.33
CA GLN A 55 -3.39 8.14 -6.68
C GLN A 55 -3.66 9.05 -5.48
N ARG A 56 -4.74 8.78 -4.75
CA ARG A 56 -5.09 9.55 -3.55
C ARG A 56 -4.01 9.38 -2.47
N LEU A 57 -3.52 8.16 -2.28
CA LEU A 57 -2.43 7.89 -1.35
C LEU A 57 -1.18 8.67 -1.71
N LEU A 58 -0.79 8.63 -2.98
CA LEU A 58 0.41 9.34 -3.43
C LEU A 58 0.27 10.85 -3.24
N ALA A 59 -0.93 11.38 -3.43
CA ALA A 59 -1.18 12.81 -3.22
C ALA A 59 -1.07 13.20 -1.75
N GLN A 60 -1.23 12.25 -0.83
CA GLN A 60 -1.16 12.52 0.61
C GLN A 60 0.22 12.29 1.22
N LEU A 61 1.19 11.84 0.46
CA LEU A 61 2.51 11.52 1.02
C LEU A 61 3.14 12.72 1.70
N ASP A 62 3.00 13.89 1.10
CA ASP A 62 3.63 15.10 1.64
C ASP A 62 2.87 15.71 2.81
N ALA A 63 1.68 15.24 3.08
CA ALA A 63 0.88 15.74 4.21
C ALA A 63 1.33 15.18 5.55
N HIS A 64 2.17 14.14 5.55
CA HIS A 64 2.72 13.52 6.76
C HIS A 64 1.65 12.98 7.71
N THR A 65 0.53 12.52 7.17
CA THR A 65 -0.53 11.94 7.99
C THR A 65 -0.20 10.51 8.41
N PHE A 66 0.73 9.88 7.71
CA PHE A 66 1.26 8.57 8.08
C PHE A 66 2.74 8.50 7.74
N ASP A 67 3.45 7.61 8.41
CA ASP A 67 4.90 7.48 8.28
C ASP A 67 5.30 6.24 7.50
N GLY A 68 4.37 5.34 7.27
CA GLY A 68 4.60 4.13 6.49
C GLY A 68 3.35 3.69 5.77
N VAL A 69 3.53 2.90 4.74
CA VAL A 69 2.44 2.27 3.99
C VAL A 69 2.69 0.77 4.00
N VAL A 70 1.71 0.02 4.47
CA VAL A 70 1.79 -1.44 4.58
C VAL A 70 1.08 -2.04 3.38
N VAL A 71 1.79 -2.88 2.63
CA VAL A 71 1.25 -3.54 1.46
C VAL A 71 1.57 -5.02 1.52
N ARG A 72 0.77 -5.84 0.86
CA ARG A 72 0.99 -7.27 0.83
C ARG A 72 2.19 -7.65 -0.01
N GLY A 73 2.48 -6.89 -1.05
CA GLY A 73 3.63 -7.12 -1.90
C GLY A 73 3.93 -5.86 -2.69
N LEU A 74 5.17 -5.71 -3.14
CA LEU A 74 5.57 -4.52 -3.89
C LEU A 74 4.82 -4.40 -5.21
N ASN A 75 4.39 -5.52 -5.79
CA ASN A 75 3.62 -5.51 -7.02
C ASN A 75 2.22 -4.90 -6.85
N ARG A 76 1.81 -4.63 -5.63
CA ARG A 76 0.56 -3.91 -5.38
C ARG A 76 0.73 -2.41 -5.59
N LEU A 77 1.93 -1.89 -5.34
CA LEU A 77 2.22 -0.48 -5.54
C LEU A 77 2.67 -0.19 -6.96
N ALA A 78 3.48 -1.07 -7.54
CA ALA A 78 4.02 -0.85 -8.86
C ALA A 78 3.89 -2.14 -9.66
N ARG A 79 3.33 -2.03 -10.86
CA ARG A 79 3.11 -3.18 -11.72
C ARG A 79 4.39 -3.67 -12.38
N SER A 80 5.32 -2.76 -12.62
CA SER A 80 6.55 -3.09 -13.35
C SER A 80 7.74 -2.42 -12.69
N TYR A 81 8.93 -2.87 -13.08
CA TYR A 81 10.17 -2.27 -12.62
C TYR A 81 10.32 -0.83 -13.07
N TYR A 82 9.65 -0.44 -14.15
CA TYR A 82 9.72 0.94 -14.62
C TYR A 82 9.00 1.89 -13.66
N ASP A 83 7.92 1.42 -13.07
CA ASP A 83 7.12 2.26 -12.17
C ASP A 83 7.69 2.31 -10.77
N PHE A 84 8.31 1.22 -10.32
CA PHE A 84 8.74 1.11 -8.94
C PHE A 84 9.78 2.16 -8.53
N PRO A 85 10.84 2.40 -9.33
CA PRO A 85 11.83 3.40 -8.92
C PRO A 85 11.23 4.79 -8.74
N GLN A 86 10.25 5.16 -9.57
CA GLN A 86 9.60 6.46 -9.44
C GLN A 86 8.77 6.54 -8.17
N LEU A 87 8.05 5.46 -7.85
CA LEU A 87 7.26 5.41 -6.61
C LEU A 87 8.17 5.42 -5.39
N ALA A 88 9.24 4.63 -5.42
CA ALA A 88 10.18 4.58 -4.31
C ALA A 88 10.80 5.95 -4.04
N ASP A 89 11.10 6.69 -5.09
CA ASP A 89 11.65 8.03 -4.95
C ASP A 89 10.65 8.98 -4.28
N LYS A 90 9.38 8.91 -4.67
CA LYS A 90 8.34 9.73 -4.04
C LYS A 90 8.20 9.42 -2.55
N PHE A 91 8.20 8.14 -2.20
CA PHE A 91 8.12 7.72 -0.80
C PHE A 91 9.33 8.18 -0.01
N GLN A 92 10.51 8.02 -0.58
CA GLN A 92 11.74 8.41 0.08
C GLN A 92 11.79 9.92 0.33
N LYS A 93 11.42 10.72 -0.66
CA LYS A 93 11.41 12.17 -0.52
C LYS A 93 10.41 12.65 0.51
N ALA A 94 9.30 11.93 0.65
CA ALA A 94 8.29 12.27 1.65
C ALA A 94 8.64 11.71 3.03
N GLY A 95 9.64 10.86 3.14
CA GLY A 95 9.99 10.23 4.40
C GLY A 95 9.04 9.13 4.84
N VAL A 96 8.31 8.54 3.89
CA VAL A 96 7.33 7.49 4.16
C VAL A 96 7.90 6.14 3.76
N LYS A 97 7.85 5.17 4.66
CA LYS A 97 8.40 3.83 4.42
C LYS A 97 7.39 2.93 3.73
N ILE A 98 7.89 2.02 2.91
CA ILE A 98 7.08 0.95 2.34
C ILE A 98 7.37 -0.31 3.15
N ILE A 99 6.31 -0.91 3.70
CA ILE A 99 6.41 -2.06 4.59
C ILE A 99 5.71 -3.24 3.95
N VAL A 100 6.44 -4.34 3.77
CA VAL A 100 5.92 -5.57 3.18
C VAL A 100 6.05 -6.68 4.21
N PRO A 101 4.99 -6.96 4.99
CA PRO A 101 5.08 -7.87 6.13
C PRO A 101 5.45 -9.30 5.80
N TYR A 102 5.01 -9.78 4.64
CA TYR A 102 5.12 -11.19 4.31
C TYR A 102 6.24 -11.50 3.33
N ASP A 103 6.96 -10.48 2.92
CA ASP A 103 8.04 -10.64 1.97
C ASP A 103 9.34 -10.74 2.72
N THR A 104 9.97 -11.89 2.66
CA THR A 104 11.22 -12.10 3.35
C THR A 104 12.40 -11.92 2.43
N ASP A 105 12.15 -11.86 1.16
CA ASP A 105 13.22 -11.83 0.28
C ASP A 105 13.31 -10.70 -0.56
N ASP A 106 12.77 -10.05 -0.68
CA ASP A 106 12.74 -9.23 -1.25
C ASP A 106 12.74 -8.59 -2.11
N ALA A 107 12.76 -8.51 -2.12
CA ALA A 107 12.41 -8.08 -3.13
C ALA A 107 13.01 -7.00 -3.86
N PHE A 108 13.45 -6.05 -3.47
CA PHE A 108 14.13 -4.98 -4.19
C PHE A 108 15.33 -4.47 -3.43
#